data_63b8c8ad759199636818877a53084b95
#
_entry.id   63b8c8ad759199636818877a53084b95
#
_cell.length_a   1.000
_cell.length_b   1.000
_cell.length_c   1.000
_cell.angle_alpha   90.00
_cell.angle_beta   90.00
_cell.angle_gamma   90.00
#
_symmetry.space_group_name_H-M   'P 1'
#
loop_
_entity.id
_entity.type
_entity.pdbx_description
1 polymer ?
#
loop_
_entity_poly.entity_id
_entity_poly.type
_entity_poly.pdbx_seq_one_letter_code
_entity_poly.pdbx_strand_id
1 'polypeptide(L)'
;MKPEVSNSALLEAKKKIDLIRKRIVDDELSFEEAAKSFSDEKATKNNGGVLINPTTGDTRFELTKIDPVLYTQIQRLKDNEVSAPLLEQDNAGSSSYKIIKVSNRFDEHVADYSKDFIKIKELALKEKQLNTIQTWMSEKIVETYISVNQDSRECNFANKWLKK
;
A
#
# COMPACT_ATOMS: atom_id res chain seq x y z
N MET A 1 -19.32 -15.03 -18.78
CA MET A 1 -17.96 -15.03 -19.33
C MET A 1 -17.63 -13.62 -19.78
N LYS A 2 -16.56 -13.00 -19.30
CA LYS A 2 -16.06 -11.76 -19.90
C LYS A 2 -15.35 -12.12 -21.20
N PRO A 3 -15.50 -11.32 -22.27
CA PRO A 3 -14.79 -11.57 -23.52
C PRO A 3 -13.29 -11.46 -23.28
N GLU A 4 -12.52 -12.38 -23.87
CA GLU A 4 -11.07 -12.28 -23.88
C GLU A 4 -10.63 -10.98 -24.57
N VAL A 5 -9.68 -10.29 -23.93
CA VAL A 5 -9.15 -9.03 -24.48
C VAL A 5 -8.37 -9.36 -25.76
N SER A 6 -8.76 -8.77 -26.87
CA SER A 6 -8.07 -9.04 -28.15
C SER A 6 -6.63 -8.49 -28.14
N ASN A 7 -5.72 -9.19 -28.78
CA ASN A 7 -4.33 -8.75 -28.93
C ASN A 7 -4.21 -7.36 -29.60
N SER A 8 -5.14 -7.03 -30.49
CA SER A 8 -5.19 -5.70 -31.12
C SER A 8 -5.49 -4.59 -30.11
N ALA A 9 -6.45 -4.81 -29.21
CA ALA A 9 -6.79 -3.85 -28.16
C ALA A 9 -5.62 -3.63 -27.18
N LEU A 10 -4.91 -4.70 -26.83
CA LEU A 10 -3.70 -4.59 -25.99
C LEU A 10 -2.59 -3.79 -26.68
N LEU A 11 -2.39 -4.00 -27.98
CA LEU A 11 -1.40 -3.24 -28.76
C LEU A 11 -1.77 -1.75 -28.85
N GLU A 12 -3.04 -1.43 -29.02
CA GLU A 12 -3.51 -0.04 -29.04
C GLU A 12 -3.33 0.63 -27.67
N ALA A 13 -3.69 -0.06 -26.59
CA ALA A 13 -3.49 0.42 -25.23
C ALA A 13 -1.99 0.66 -24.94
N LYS A 14 -1.14 -0.26 -25.37
CA LYS A 14 0.32 -0.09 -25.25
C LYS A 14 0.82 1.13 -26.01
N LYS A 15 0.42 1.32 -27.26
CA LYS A 15 0.81 2.50 -28.06
C LYS A 15 0.36 3.80 -27.40
N LYS A 16 -0.83 3.85 -26.84
CA LYS A 16 -1.35 5.04 -26.13
C LYS A 16 -0.48 5.37 -24.91
N ILE A 17 -0.18 4.39 -24.07
CA ILE A 17 0.61 4.64 -22.87
C ILE A 17 2.07 4.95 -23.19
N ASP A 18 2.64 4.35 -24.25
CA ASP A 18 3.98 4.68 -24.75
C ASP A 18 4.07 6.15 -25.20
N LEU A 19 3.05 6.65 -25.89
CA LEU A 19 2.96 8.08 -26.30
C LEU A 19 2.85 9.00 -25.07
N ILE A 20 2.02 8.66 -24.11
CA ILE A 20 1.86 9.44 -22.88
C ILE A 20 3.18 9.46 -22.11
N ARG A 21 3.82 8.29 -21.95
CA ARG A 21 5.12 8.18 -21.29
C ARG A 21 6.18 9.05 -21.99
N LYS A 22 6.24 9.00 -23.33
CA LYS A 22 7.18 9.82 -24.10
C LYS A 22 6.99 11.31 -23.79
N ARG A 23 5.77 11.81 -23.83
CA ARG A 23 5.46 13.21 -23.51
C ARG A 23 5.87 13.61 -22.09
N ILE A 24 5.76 12.67 -21.13
CA ILE A 24 6.20 12.91 -19.75
C ILE A 24 7.73 12.96 -19.67
N VAL A 25 8.42 12.06 -20.35
CA VAL A 25 9.89 12.00 -20.37
C VAL A 25 10.51 13.19 -21.11
N ASP A 26 9.81 13.68 -22.14
CA ASP A 26 10.23 14.86 -22.94
C ASP A 26 9.81 16.20 -22.25
N ASP A 27 9.31 16.15 -20.99
CA ASP A 27 8.83 17.32 -20.21
C ASP A 27 7.72 18.13 -20.89
N GLU A 28 7.02 17.56 -21.86
CA GLU A 28 5.86 18.18 -22.52
C GLU A 28 4.59 18.13 -21.65
N LEU A 29 4.53 17.19 -20.70
CA LEU A 29 3.38 16.91 -19.86
C LEU A 29 3.86 16.44 -18.48
N SER A 30 3.34 17.01 -17.42
CA SER A 30 3.63 16.50 -16.08
C SER A 30 2.95 15.14 -15.84
N PHE A 31 3.53 14.32 -14.98
CA PHE A 31 2.93 13.03 -14.62
C PHE A 31 1.54 13.20 -14.00
N GLU A 32 1.36 14.24 -13.19
CA GLU A 32 0.06 14.54 -12.55
C GLU A 32 -1.02 14.91 -13.58
N GLU A 33 -0.68 15.76 -14.55
CA GLU A 33 -1.60 16.14 -15.63
C GLU A 33 -1.94 14.95 -16.51
N ALA A 34 -0.95 14.10 -16.80
CA ALA A 34 -1.15 12.86 -17.53
C ALA A 34 -2.13 11.93 -16.78
N ALA A 35 -1.95 11.75 -15.48
CA ALA A 35 -2.84 10.93 -14.66
C ALA A 35 -4.26 11.51 -14.64
N LYS A 36 -4.43 12.81 -14.42
CA LYS A 36 -5.74 13.46 -14.40
C LYS A 36 -6.47 13.36 -15.74
N SER A 37 -5.75 13.47 -16.86
CA SER A 37 -6.34 13.54 -18.19
C SER A 37 -6.58 12.15 -18.80
N PHE A 38 -5.65 11.22 -18.63
CA PHE A 38 -5.61 9.98 -19.41
C PHE A 38 -5.74 8.71 -18.57
N SER A 39 -5.63 8.77 -17.23
CA SER A 39 -5.76 7.58 -16.40
C SER A 39 -7.20 7.09 -16.34
N ASP A 40 -7.38 5.79 -16.42
CA ASP A 40 -8.64 5.09 -16.17
C ASP A 40 -8.77 4.65 -14.69
N GLU A 41 -7.67 4.76 -13.91
CA GLU A 41 -7.64 4.37 -12.49
C GLU A 41 -8.38 5.42 -11.64
N LYS A 42 -9.61 5.09 -11.27
CA LYS A 42 -10.51 6.03 -10.56
C LYS A 42 -10.01 6.44 -9.17
N ALA A 43 -9.27 5.54 -8.50
CA ALA A 43 -8.81 5.78 -7.13
C ALA A 43 -7.76 6.89 -7.06
N THR A 44 -6.90 7.01 -8.06
CA THR A 44 -5.75 7.92 -8.05
C THR A 44 -5.82 9.02 -9.09
N LYS A 45 -6.66 8.88 -10.12
CA LYS A 45 -6.81 9.84 -11.22
C LYS A 45 -6.96 11.28 -10.75
N ASN A 46 -7.90 11.53 -9.85
CA ASN A 46 -8.21 12.88 -9.36
C ASN A 46 -7.11 13.47 -8.48
N ASN A 47 -6.26 12.60 -7.91
CA ASN A 47 -5.11 12.99 -7.08
C ASN A 47 -3.78 12.97 -7.87
N GLY A 48 -3.85 13.10 -9.20
CA GLY A 48 -2.64 13.14 -10.03
C GLY A 48 -1.83 11.83 -10.07
N GLY A 49 -2.47 10.69 -9.80
CA GLY A 49 -1.82 9.39 -9.78
C GLY A 49 -1.06 9.07 -8.49
N VAL A 50 -1.15 9.92 -7.46
CA VAL A 50 -0.46 9.69 -6.18
C VAL A 50 -1.05 8.48 -5.47
N LEU A 51 -0.19 7.51 -5.16
CA LEU A 51 -0.54 6.36 -4.35
C LEU A 51 -0.43 6.69 -2.86
N ILE A 52 -1.43 6.28 -2.10
CA ILE A 52 -1.44 6.39 -0.64
C ILE A 52 -1.29 4.99 -0.06
N ASN A 53 -0.35 4.84 0.85
CA ASN A 53 -0.15 3.59 1.59
C ASN A 53 -1.35 3.35 2.51
N PRO A 54 -2.13 2.29 2.32
CA PRO A 54 -3.35 2.06 3.09
C PRO A 54 -3.07 1.76 4.57
N THR A 55 -1.85 1.39 4.90
CA THR A 55 -1.47 1.06 6.29
C THR A 55 -1.06 2.29 7.08
N THR A 56 -0.39 3.25 6.44
CA THR A 56 0.17 4.43 7.11
C THR A 56 -0.58 5.72 6.78
N GLY A 57 -1.37 5.74 5.69
CA GLY A 57 -2.02 6.97 5.20
C GLY A 57 -1.04 7.96 4.54
N ASP A 58 0.23 7.62 4.41
CA ASP A 58 1.28 8.42 3.81
C ASP A 58 1.53 8.01 2.34
N THR A 59 2.26 8.82 1.61
CA THR A 59 2.72 8.54 0.23
C THR A 59 4.00 7.69 0.19
N ARG A 60 4.57 7.36 1.34
CA ARG A 60 5.78 6.55 1.46
C ARG A 60 5.46 5.06 1.56
N PHE A 61 6.25 4.27 0.84
CA PHE A 61 6.15 2.82 0.85
C PHE A 61 7.48 2.20 1.26
N GLU A 62 7.43 1.26 2.19
CA GLU A 62 8.59 0.43 2.53
C GLU A 62 8.79 -0.61 1.43
N LEU A 63 9.97 -0.65 0.82
CA LEU A 63 10.28 -1.56 -0.29
C LEU A 63 10.04 -3.03 0.04
N THR A 64 10.23 -3.41 1.30
CA THR A 64 9.99 -4.78 1.80
C THR A 64 8.52 -5.17 1.89
N LYS A 65 7.60 -4.19 1.81
CA LYS A 65 6.14 -4.40 1.92
C LYS A 65 5.39 -4.15 0.61
N ILE A 66 6.12 -3.77 -0.43
CA ILE A 66 5.56 -3.58 -1.77
C ILE A 66 5.41 -4.95 -2.44
N ASP A 67 4.39 -5.06 -3.30
CA ASP A 67 4.21 -6.24 -4.15
C ASP A 67 5.51 -6.57 -4.91
N PRO A 68 5.96 -7.84 -4.95
CA PRO A 68 7.23 -8.23 -5.58
C PRO A 68 7.33 -7.86 -7.07
N VAL A 69 6.21 -7.92 -7.80
CA VAL A 69 6.18 -7.54 -9.23
C VAL A 69 6.42 -6.05 -9.36
N LEU A 70 5.75 -5.25 -8.53
CA LEU A 70 5.93 -3.81 -8.48
C LEU A 70 7.35 -3.45 -8.03
N TYR A 71 7.89 -4.13 -7.01
CA TYR A 71 9.24 -3.92 -6.52
C TYR A 71 10.30 -4.09 -7.62
N THR A 72 10.23 -5.17 -8.42
CA THR A 72 11.18 -5.42 -9.52
C THR A 72 11.19 -4.30 -10.55
N GLN A 73 10.09 -3.62 -10.73
CA GLN A 73 9.94 -2.53 -11.69
C GLN A 73 10.52 -1.21 -11.18
N ILE A 74 10.24 -0.90 -9.90
CA ILE A 74 10.65 0.38 -9.31
C ILE A 74 12.08 0.38 -8.76
N GLN A 75 12.65 -0.80 -8.44
CA GLN A 75 13.98 -0.88 -7.82
C GLN A 75 15.10 -0.24 -8.64
N ARG A 76 14.95 -0.22 -9.97
CA ARG A 76 15.93 0.33 -10.92
C ARG A 76 15.68 1.79 -11.31
N LEU A 77 14.49 2.32 -10.97
CA LEU A 77 14.14 3.69 -11.31
C LEU A 77 14.89 4.65 -10.39
N LYS A 78 15.37 5.74 -10.95
CA LYS A 78 15.93 6.87 -10.19
C LYS A 78 14.82 7.79 -9.72
N ASP A 79 15.19 8.77 -8.90
CA ASP A 79 14.27 9.84 -8.50
C ASP A 79 13.72 10.57 -9.73
N ASN A 80 12.42 10.79 -9.72
CA ASN A 80 11.64 11.38 -10.82
C ASN A 80 11.61 10.58 -12.12
N GLU A 81 12.13 9.37 -12.15
CA GLU A 81 12.10 8.50 -13.34
C GLU A 81 10.75 7.78 -13.47
N VAL A 82 10.32 7.64 -14.73
CA VAL A 82 9.07 6.96 -15.12
C VAL A 82 9.38 5.60 -15.70
N SER A 83 8.72 4.56 -15.19
CA SER A 83 8.89 3.18 -15.65
C SER A 83 8.51 3.00 -17.13
N ALA A 84 8.98 1.90 -17.74
CA ALA A 84 8.36 1.39 -18.95
C ALA A 84 6.91 0.98 -18.68
N PRO A 85 6.03 0.92 -19.70
CA PRO A 85 4.69 0.40 -19.56
C PRO A 85 4.67 -1.04 -19.06
N LEU A 86 3.90 -1.27 -18.01
CA LEU A 86 3.70 -2.55 -17.35
C LEU A 86 2.34 -3.09 -17.69
N LEU A 87 2.28 -4.32 -18.17
CA LEU A 87 1.03 -5.05 -18.31
C LEU A 87 0.66 -5.66 -16.97
N GLU A 88 -0.52 -5.35 -16.48
CA GLU A 88 -1.10 -5.93 -15.28
C GLU A 88 -2.43 -6.57 -15.61
N GLN A 89 -2.68 -7.70 -14.98
CA GLN A 89 -3.96 -8.39 -15.08
C GLN A 89 -4.62 -8.40 -13.71
N ASP A 90 -5.85 -7.91 -13.64
CA ASP A 90 -6.63 -7.95 -12.41
C ASP A 90 -7.16 -9.35 -12.11
N ASN A 91 -7.63 -9.57 -10.87
CA ASN A 91 -8.22 -10.84 -10.45
C ASN A 91 -9.50 -11.21 -11.24
N ALA A 92 -10.06 -10.27 -11.97
CA ALA A 92 -11.24 -10.46 -12.83
C ALA A 92 -10.86 -10.77 -14.29
N GLY A 93 -9.54 -10.91 -14.60
CA GLY A 93 -9.02 -11.22 -15.92
C GLY A 93 -8.93 -10.01 -16.87
N SER A 94 -9.18 -8.78 -16.39
CA SER A 94 -8.99 -7.58 -17.22
C SER A 94 -7.53 -7.21 -17.26
N SER A 95 -7.02 -6.89 -18.44
CA SER A 95 -5.63 -6.47 -18.64
C SER A 95 -5.54 -4.96 -18.83
N SER A 96 -4.60 -4.32 -18.16
CA SER A 96 -4.33 -2.90 -18.27
C SER A 96 -2.84 -2.62 -18.35
N TYR A 97 -2.48 -1.51 -18.98
CA TYR A 97 -1.10 -1.00 -18.94
C TYR A 97 -1.00 0.14 -17.93
N LYS A 98 0.06 0.13 -17.15
CA LYS A 98 0.38 1.23 -16.22
C LYS A 98 1.83 1.67 -16.35
N ILE A 99 2.07 2.95 -16.06
CA ILE A 99 3.40 3.53 -15.84
C ILE A 99 3.48 4.05 -14.41
N ILE A 100 4.65 4.00 -13.84
CA ILE A 100 4.89 4.38 -12.45
C ILE A 100 6.01 5.40 -12.42
N LYS A 101 5.85 6.44 -11.62
CA LYS A 101 6.90 7.42 -11.33
C LYS A 101 7.34 7.27 -9.88
N VAL A 102 8.63 7.22 -9.65
CA VAL A 102 9.23 7.32 -8.31
C VAL A 102 9.57 8.78 -8.07
N SER A 103 8.87 9.45 -7.16
CA SER A 103 9.11 10.87 -6.86
C SER A 103 10.37 11.08 -6.05
N ASN A 104 10.57 10.27 -5.00
CA ASN A 104 11.74 10.36 -4.13
C ASN A 104 12.13 8.97 -3.63
N ARG A 105 13.42 8.73 -3.51
CA ARG A 105 13.98 7.59 -2.78
C ARG A 105 14.58 8.06 -1.48
N PHE A 106 14.41 7.24 -0.47
CA PHE A 106 15.03 7.44 0.83
C PHE A 106 15.93 6.24 1.09
N ASP A 107 17.19 6.49 1.31
CA ASP A 107 18.15 5.45 1.67
C ASP A 107 17.83 4.90 3.07
N GLU A 108 18.27 3.67 3.31
CA GLU A 108 18.19 3.06 4.61
C GLU A 108 18.97 3.92 5.61
N HIS A 109 18.33 4.28 6.71
CA HIS A 109 18.95 5.06 7.78
C HIS A 109 18.41 4.61 9.13
N VAL A 110 19.21 4.87 10.16
CA VAL A 110 18.73 4.72 11.54
C VAL A 110 17.65 5.76 11.80
N ALA A 111 16.55 5.34 12.42
CA ALA A 111 15.41 6.22 12.68
C ALA A 111 15.86 7.48 13.42
N ASP A 112 15.54 8.64 12.84
CA ASP A 112 15.86 9.96 13.35
C ASP A 112 14.58 10.72 13.67
N TYR A 113 14.51 11.28 14.86
CA TYR A 113 13.32 11.98 15.34
C TYR A 113 12.90 13.15 14.45
N SER A 114 13.84 13.83 13.83
CA SER A 114 13.55 14.97 12.94
C SER A 114 13.04 14.54 11.56
N LYS A 115 13.46 13.37 11.08
CA LYS A 115 13.07 12.85 9.74
C LYS A 115 11.88 11.92 9.80
N ASP A 116 11.77 11.13 10.88
CA ASP A 116 10.79 10.03 11.00
C ASP A 116 9.73 10.30 12.07
N PHE A 117 9.58 11.56 12.51
CA PHE A 117 8.68 11.94 13.60
C PHE A 117 7.29 11.33 13.48
N ILE A 118 6.68 11.40 12.29
CA ILE A 118 5.32 10.89 12.05
C ILE A 118 5.28 9.39 12.30
N LYS A 119 6.23 8.64 11.74
CA LYS A 119 6.32 7.18 11.89
C LYS A 119 6.57 6.76 13.33
N ILE A 120 7.50 7.45 14.02
CA ILE A 120 7.80 7.21 15.43
C ILE A 120 6.56 7.49 16.29
N LYS A 121 5.85 8.59 16.04
CA LYS A 121 4.60 8.95 16.71
C LYS A 121 3.52 7.88 16.51
N GLU A 122 3.35 7.39 15.29
CA GLU A 122 2.36 6.35 14.98
C GLU A 122 2.68 5.03 15.70
N LEU A 123 3.94 4.61 15.70
CA LEU A 123 4.39 3.42 16.42
C LEU A 123 4.16 3.55 17.92
N ALA A 124 4.54 4.69 18.51
CA ALA A 124 4.33 4.98 19.93
C ALA A 124 2.83 5.03 20.28
N LEU A 125 1.99 5.61 19.42
CA LEU A 125 0.54 5.62 19.60
C LEU A 125 -0.03 4.21 19.57
N LYS A 126 0.38 3.40 18.60
CA LYS A 126 -0.06 2.00 18.49
C LYS A 126 0.34 1.17 19.71
N GLU A 127 1.57 1.33 20.19
CA GLU A 127 2.04 0.67 21.42
C GLU A 127 1.20 1.11 22.63
N LYS A 128 0.98 2.41 22.78
CA LYS A 128 0.12 2.94 23.87
C LYS A 128 -1.30 2.40 23.79
N GLN A 129 -1.89 2.30 22.60
CA GLN A 129 -3.22 1.73 22.40
C GLN A 129 -3.26 0.26 22.82
N LEU A 130 -2.28 -0.55 22.39
CA LEU A 130 -2.20 -1.96 22.78
C LEU A 130 -2.06 -2.14 24.28
N ASN A 131 -1.18 -1.38 24.92
CA ASN A 131 -0.98 -1.41 26.37
C ASN A 131 -2.26 -0.97 27.12
N THR A 132 -2.95 0.05 26.64
CA THR A 132 -4.21 0.52 27.21
C THR A 132 -5.30 -0.55 27.13
N ILE A 133 -5.43 -1.20 25.96
CA ILE A 133 -6.40 -2.29 25.76
C ILE A 133 -6.07 -3.47 26.69
N GLN A 134 -4.80 -3.82 26.82
CA GLN A 134 -4.36 -4.93 27.65
C GLN A 134 -4.63 -4.66 29.15
N THR A 135 -4.36 -3.44 29.61
CA THR A 135 -4.66 -3.01 30.97
C THR A 135 -6.17 -3.05 31.22
N TRP A 136 -6.95 -2.43 30.32
CA TRP A 136 -8.41 -2.43 30.41
C TRP A 136 -9.00 -3.84 30.43
N MET A 137 -8.51 -4.74 29.54
CA MET A 137 -8.95 -6.14 29.53
C MET A 137 -8.65 -6.84 30.87
N SER A 138 -7.45 -6.61 31.42
CA SER A 138 -7.07 -7.21 32.71
C SER A 138 -7.98 -6.76 33.85
N GLU A 139 -8.33 -5.49 33.88
CA GLU A 139 -9.30 -4.93 34.87
C GLU A 139 -10.70 -5.51 34.66
N LYS A 140 -11.18 -5.55 33.40
CA LYS A 140 -12.53 -6.05 33.11
C LYS A 140 -12.71 -7.55 33.35
N ILE A 141 -11.67 -8.35 33.15
CA ILE A 141 -11.69 -9.78 33.47
C ILE A 141 -11.93 -9.99 34.97
N VAL A 142 -11.38 -9.13 35.82
CA VAL A 142 -11.60 -9.24 37.28
C VAL A 142 -13.05 -8.88 37.68
N GLU A 143 -13.62 -7.85 37.04
CA GLU A 143 -14.97 -7.35 37.33
C GLU A 143 -16.09 -8.18 36.69
N THR A 144 -15.78 -8.89 35.57
CA THR A 144 -16.79 -9.59 34.77
C THR A 144 -16.94 -11.04 35.24
N TYR A 145 -18.16 -11.55 35.28
CA TYR A 145 -18.40 -12.98 35.44
C TYR A 145 -18.04 -13.71 34.14
N ILE A 146 -17.08 -14.62 34.26
CA ILE A 146 -16.61 -15.44 33.10
C ILE A 146 -16.80 -16.91 33.47
N SER A 147 -17.58 -17.64 32.66
CA SER A 147 -17.75 -19.08 32.77
C SER A 147 -17.05 -19.76 31.61
N VAL A 148 -16.10 -20.63 31.91
CA VAL A 148 -15.40 -21.45 30.94
C VAL A 148 -15.84 -22.90 31.08
N ASN A 149 -16.29 -23.53 29.99
CA ASN A 149 -16.70 -24.91 29.99
C ASN A 149 -15.55 -25.84 30.41
N GLN A 150 -15.89 -26.95 31.03
CA GLN A 150 -14.93 -27.90 31.63
C GLN A 150 -13.88 -28.36 30.63
N ASP A 151 -14.29 -28.70 29.40
CA ASP A 151 -13.43 -29.16 28.31
C ASP A 151 -12.42 -28.11 27.82
N SER A 152 -12.71 -26.81 28.08
CA SER A 152 -11.85 -25.69 27.66
C SER A 152 -10.95 -25.17 28.78
N ARG A 153 -11.05 -25.69 29.99
CA ARG A 153 -10.28 -25.18 31.15
C ARG A 153 -8.79 -25.48 31.07
N GLU A 154 -8.40 -26.49 30.31
CA GLU A 154 -7.01 -26.89 30.09
C GLU A 154 -6.33 -26.10 28.95
N CYS A 155 -7.10 -25.24 28.24
CA CYS A 155 -6.54 -24.42 27.17
C CYS A 155 -5.65 -23.31 27.72
N ASN A 156 -4.54 -23.03 27.00
CA ASN A 156 -3.70 -21.89 27.29
C ASN A 156 -4.35 -20.60 26.78
N PHE A 157 -4.91 -19.82 27.69
CA PHE A 157 -5.48 -18.51 27.37
C PHE A 157 -4.41 -17.43 27.43
N ALA A 158 -4.45 -16.48 26.48
CA ALA A 158 -3.57 -15.32 26.48
C ALA A 158 -3.75 -14.41 27.71
N ASN A 159 -4.93 -14.45 28.32
CA ASN A 159 -5.28 -13.73 29.54
C ASN A 159 -5.77 -14.69 30.62
N LYS A 160 -5.70 -14.28 31.89
CA LYS A 160 -6.12 -15.08 33.05
C LYS A 160 -7.66 -15.15 33.17
N TRP A 161 -8.33 -15.86 32.27
CA TRP A 161 -9.78 -16.02 32.25
C TRP A 161 -10.31 -16.90 33.39
N LEU A 162 -9.49 -17.82 33.85
CA LEU A 162 -9.85 -18.70 34.95
C LEU A 162 -9.57 -17.99 36.26
N LYS A 163 -10.65 -17.56 36.94
CA LYS A 163 -10.57 -17.11 38.33
C LYS A 163 -10.37 -18.35 39.21
N LYS A 164 -9.44 -18.26 40.15
CA LYS A 164 -9.29 -19.27 41.20
C LYS A 164 -10.45 -19.19 42.20
#